data_5d9a2c0ac1d0effa2a6f70c3922c57e3
#
_entry.id   5d9a2c0ac1d0effa2a6f70c3922c57e3
#
_cell.length_a   1.000
_cell.length_b   1.000
_cell.length_c   1.000
_cell.angle_alpha   90.00
_cell.angle_beta   90.00
_cell.angle_gamma   90.00
#
_symmetry.space_group_name_H-M   'P 1'
#
loop_
_entity.id
_entity.type
_entity.pdbx_description
1 polymer ?
#
loop_
_entity_poly.entity_id
_entity_poly.type
_entity_poly.pdbx_seq_one_letter_code
_entity_poly.pdbx_strand_id
1 'polypeptide(L)'
;MRLATCFCFIALLLNGCASAGGTWIELGGQRYMVEIADDDAERQRGLMFRDAMPIDHGMLFIHDREEPQSYWMKNTRIALDILYFDSARKLVAQQRDVPPCSLGDGCPPYPSDAPARFVLELNAGEAARLKLQDGAELRVGPGVAIPR
;
A
#
# COMPACT_ATOMS: atom_id res chain seq x y z
N MET A 1 60.35 -40.56 -9.82
CA MET A 1 59.69 -39.74 -8.81
C MET A 1 58.81 -38.73 -9.55
N ARG A 2 57.50 -38.97 -9.61
CA ARG A 2 56.51 -38.11 -10.31
C ARG A 2 55.68 -37.37 -9.26
N LEU A 3 55.84 -36.05 -9.18
CA LEU A 3 55.01 -35.18 -8.33
C LEU A 3 53.66 -35.02 -9.05
N ALA A 4 52.59 -35.45 -8.38
CA ALA A 4 51.22 -35.15 -8.80
C ALA A 4 50.76 -33.84 -8.12
N THR A 5 50.54 -32.81 -8.93
CA THR A 5 50.00 -31.53 -8.48
C THR A 5 48.49 -31.63 -8.42
N CYS A 6 47.95 -31.62 -7.20
CA CYS A 6 46.51 -31.62 -6.96
C CYS A 6 45.97 -30.18 -7.07
N PHE A 7 45.22 -29.88 -8.15
CA PHE A 7 44.52 -28.61 -8.31
C PHE A 7 43.20 -28.67 -7.56
N CYS A 8 43.12 -27.98 -6.43
CA CYS A 8 41.90 -27.81 -5.66
C CYS A 8 41.04 -26.68 -6.31
N PHE A 9 39.96 -27.06 -7.03
CA PHE A 9 39.00 -26.11 -7.52
C PHE A 9 38.09 -25.67 -6.36
N ILE A 10 38.28 -24.46 -5.87
CA ILE A 10 37.36 -23.81 -4.93
C ILE A 10 36.19 -23.25 -5.75
N ALA A 11 35.04 -23.96 -5.69
CA ALA A 11 33.78 -23.44 -6.22
C ALA A 11 33.26 -22.37 -5.26
N LEU A 12 33.33 -21.08 -5.65
CA LEU A 12 32.64 -20.01 -4.97
C LEU A 12 31.13 -20.17 -5.22
N LEU A 13 30.43 -20.65 -4.22
CA LEU A 13 28.95 -20.57 -4.18
C LEU A 13 28.54 -19.11 -3.94
N LEU A 14 28.19 -18.41 -4.99
CA LEU A 14 27.47 -17.14 -4.92
C LEU A 14 26.07 -17.42 -4.36
N ASN A 15 25.91 -17.35 -3.04
CA ASN A 15 24.60 -17.25 -2.42
C ASN A 15 24.00 -15.90 -2.83
N GLY A 16 23.20 -15.90 -3.91
CA GLY A 16 22.34 -14.80 -4.23
C GLY A 16 21.33 -14.62 -3.08
N CYS A 17 21.49 -13.57 -2.27
CA CYS A 17 20.42 -13.10 -1.40
C CYS A 17 19.24 -12.73 -2.31
N ALA A 18 18.29 -13.66 -2.47
CA ALA A 18 16.96 -13.31 -2.90
C ALA A 18 16.40 -12.41 -1.80
N SER A 19 16.42 -11.10 -2.01
CA SER A 19 15.66 -10.16 -1.21
C SER A 19 14.23 -10.65 -1.26
N ALA A 20 13.70 -11.11 -0.12
CA ALA A 20 12.28 -11.31 0.07
C ALA A 20 11.65 -9.92 -0.01
N GLY A 21 11.42 -9.46 -1.24
CA GLY A 21 10.83 -8.17 -1.52
C GLY A 21 9.35 -8.25 -1.15
N GLY A 22 9.00 -7.83 0.06
CA GLY A 22 7.62 -7.64 0.44
C GLY A 22 6.92 -6.69 -0.54
N THR A 23 5.59 -6.73 -0.55
CA THR A 23 4.75 -5.84 -1.35
C THR A 23 4.92 -4.41 -0.86
N TRP A 24 5.29 -3.50 -1.74
CA TRP A 24 5.54 -2.10 -1.37
C TRP A 24 5.06 -1.13 -2.45
N ILE A 25 4.81 0.08 -2.02
CA ILE A 25 4.55 1.25 -2.87
C ILE A 25 5.55 2.37 -2.54
N GLU A 26 5.69 3.33 -3.45
CA GLU A 26 6.40 4.57 -3.20
C GLU A 26 5.49 5.76 -3.51
N LEU A 27 5.43 6.70 -2.60
CA LEU A 27 4.63 7.92 -2.71
C LEU A 27 5.40 9.09 -2.09
N GLY A 28 5.52 10.20 -2.81
CA GLY A 28 6.26 11.37 -2.33
C GLY A 28 7.72 11.09 -1.96
N GLY A 29 8.36 10.11 -2.63
CA GLY A 29 9.74 9.69 -2.36
C GLY A 29 9.90 8.77 -1.13
N GLN A 30 8.80 8.45 -0.44
CA GLN A 30 8.79 7.53 0.69
C GLN A 30 8.24 6.16 0.28
N ARG A 31 8.87 5.09 0.73
CA ARG A 31 8.42 3.72 0.53
C ARG A 31 7.60 3.25 1.73
N TYR A 32 6.49 2.56 1.43
CA TYR A 32 5.61 1.92 2.40
C TYR A 32 5.45 0.45 2.05
N MET A 33 5.52 -0.40 3.04
CA MET A 33 5.11 -1.80 2.94
C MET A 33 3.59 -1.84 2.97
N VAL A 34 2.96 -2.50 2.00
CA VAL A 34 1.50 -2.51 1.93
C VAL A 34 0.94 -3.93 1.91
N GLU A 35 -0.17 -4.09 2.59
CA GLU A 35 -1.08 -5.19 2.36
C GLU A 35 -1.96 -4.86 1.17
N ILE A 36 -2.30 -5.87 0.37
CA ILE A 36 -3.18 -5.70 -0.79
C ILE A 36 -4.58 -6.16 -0.42
N ALA A 37 -5.56 -5.39 -0.84
CA ALA A 37 -6.97 -5.74 -0.80
C ALA A 37 -7.52 -5.63 -2.24
N ASP A 38 -7.56 -6.77 -2.96
CA ASP A 38 -7.94 -6.83 -4.38
C ASP A 38 -9.20 -7.69 -4.62
N ASP A 39 -9.76 -8.29 -3.57
CA ASP A 39 -11.08 -8.91 -3.61
C ASP A 39 -12.11 -8.17 -2.72
N ASP A 40 -13.39 -8.48 -2.88
CA ASP A 40 -14.49 -7.82 -2.18
C ASP A 40 -14.44 -8.02 -0.66
N ALA A 41 -14.05 -9.20 -0.20
CA ALA A 41 -14.01 -9.51 1.23
C ALA A 41 -12.86 -8.75 1.91
N GLU A 42 -11.70 -8.68 1.26
CA GLU A 42 -10.55 -7.93 1.72
C GLU A 42 -10.83 -6.42 1.71
N ARG A 43 -11.42 -5.90 0.62
CA ARG A 43 -11.83 -4.49 0.55
C ARG A 43 -12.84 -4.12 1.63
N GLN A 44 -13.83 -4.99 1.91
CA GLN A 44 -14.79 -4.77 3.00
C GLN A 44 -14.15 -4.77 4.38
N ARG A 45 -13.19 -5.65 4.61
CA ARG A 45 -12.51 -5.78 5.89
C ARG A 45 -11.53 -4.62 6.14
N GLY A 46 -10.72 -4.30 5.15
CA GLY A 46 -9.69 -3.26 5.26
C GLY A 46 -8.88 -3.35 6.56
N LEU A 47 -8.69 -2.22 7.21
CA LEU A 47 -7.94 -2.09 8.46
C LEU A 47 -8.81 -2.23 9.74
N MET A 48 -10.02 -2.82 9.61
CA MET A 48 -10.91 -3.03 10.77
C MET A 48 -10.21 -3.78 11.91
N PHE A 49 -10.53 -3.38 13.14
CA PHE A 49 -10.08 -3.99 14.40
C PHE A 49 -8.58 -3.91 14.69
N ARG A 50 -7.81 -3.15 13.92
CA ARG A 50 -6.39 -2.93 14.19
C ARG A 50 -6.21 -1.84 15.21
N ASP A 51 -5.39 -2.11 16.21
CA ASP A 51 -5.07 -1.17 17.27
C ASP A 51 -3.87 -0.27 16.96
N ALA A 52 -3.02 -0.69 15.99
CA ALA A 52 -1.87 0.06 15.52
C ALA A 52 -1.46 -0.39 14.11
N MET A 53 -0.76 0.47 13.39
CA MET A 53 -0.07 0.17 12.14
C MET A 53 1.31 0.85 12.18
N PRO A 54 2.41 0.15 11.82
CA PRO A 54 3.73 0.77 11.74
C PRO A 54 3.73 1.99 10.79
N ILE A 55 4.56 2.98 11.07
CA ILE A 55 4.56 4.25 10.32
C ILE A 55 4.89 4.10 8.83
N ASP A 56 5.67 3.08 8.49
CA ASP A 56 6.09 2.75 7.12
C ASP A 56 5.20 1.67 6.47
N HIS A 57 3.99 1.46 7.00
CA HIS A 57 3.02 0.49 6.49
C HIS A 57 1.72 1.17 6.05
N GLY A 58 0.97 0.44 5.22
CA GLY A 58 -0.35 0.85 4.75
C GLY A 58 -1.13 -0.32 4.14
N MET A 59 -2.30 -0.01 3.59
CA MET A 59 -3.08 -0.95 2.80
C MET A 59 -3.43 -0.33 1.46
N LEU A 60 -3.17 -1.06 0.37
CA LEU A 60 -3.51 -0.67 -0.99
C LEU A 60 -4.71 -1.49 -1.46
N PHE A 61 -5.80 -0.81 -1.71
CA PHE A 61 -7.02 -1.36 -2.28
C PHE A 61 -6.96 -1.20 -3.80
N ILE A 62 -7.23 -2.28 -4.53
CA ILE A 62 -7.22 -2.31 -5.98
C ILE A 62 -8.63 -2.65 -6.45
N HIS A 63 -9.24 -1.74 -7.20
CA HIS A 63 -10.56 -1.93 -7.81
C HIS A 63 -10.41 -2.42 -9.27
N ASP A 64 -11.41 -3.18 -9.73
CA ASP A 64 -11.43 -3.70 -11.10
C ASP A 64 -11.56 -2.57 -12.13
N ARG A 65 -12.31 -1.51 -11.77
CA ARG A 65 -12.60 -0.37 -12.64
C ARG A 65 -12.34 0.95 -11.92
N GLU A 66 -12.10 1.97 -12.72
CA GLU A 66 -12.03 3.36 -12.28
C GLU A 66 -13.44 3.93 -12.18
N GLU A 67 -13.87 4.24 -10.97
CA GLU A 67 -15.20 4.80 -10.67
C GLU A 67 -15.13 5.60 -9.37
N PRO A 68 -16.11 6.47 -9.06
CA PRO A 68 -16.15 7.13 -7.77
C PRO A 68 -16.17 6.11 -6.63
N GLN A 69 -15.24 6.26 -5.69
CA GLN A 69 -15.12 5.39 -4.52
C GLN A 69 -15.64 6.10 -3.27
N SER A 70 -16.11 5.32 -2.30
CA SER A 70 -16.49 5.83 -1.00
C SER A 70 -16.04 4.86 0.08
N TYR A 71 -15.19 5.32 0.97
CA TYR A 71 -14.65 4.55 2.08
C TYR A 71 -15.28 4.96 3.40
N TRP A 72 -15.17 4.15 4.39
CA TRP A 72 -15.67 4.39 5.75
C TRP A 72 -14.67 3.90 6.78
N MET A 73 -14.81 4.39 8.00
CA MET A 73 -13.96 3.98 9.13
C MET A 73 -14.65 2.95 10.05
N LYS A 74 -15.64 2.20 9.54
CA LYS A 74 -16.38 1.21 10.32
C LYS A 74 -15.41 0.25 11.00
N ASN A 75 -15.52 0.13 12.35
CA ASN A 75 -14.66 -0.72 13.17
C ASN A 75 -13.15 -0.45 13.03
N THR A 76 -12.73 0.65 12.43
CA THR A 76 -11.34 1.05 12.33
C THR A 76 -10.96 1.85 13.56
N ARG A 77 -9.92 1.42 14.27
CA ARG A 77 -9.52 1.94 15.58
C ARG A 77 -8.36 2.92 15.52
N ILE A 78 -7.73 3.07 14.36
CA ILE A 78 -6.62 3.98 14.12
C ILE A 78 -7.07 5.09 13.17
N ALA A 79 -6.55 6.32 13.35
CA ALA A 79 -6.80 7.41 12.43
C ALA A 79 -5.99 7.21 11.15
N LEU A 80 -6.58 7.55 9.98
CA LEU A 80 -6.00 7.29 8.68
C LEU A 80 -6.02 8.51 7.77
N ASP A 81 -5.08 8.55 6.82
CA ASP A 81 -5.19 9.29 5.58
C ASP A 81 -5.67 8.32 4.49
N ILE A 82 -6.77 8.66 3.78
CA ILE A 82 -7.35 7.87 2.69
C ILE A 82 -7.06 8.61 1.39
N LEU A 83 -6.26 8.00 0.51
CA LEU A 83 -5.72 8.62 -0.69
C LEU A 83 -6.24 7.88 -1.93
N TYR A 84 -6.86 8.60 -2.86
CA TYR A 84 -7.52 8.06 -4.05
C TYR A 84 -6.71 8.34 -5.31
N PHE A 85 -6.48 7.32 -6.13
CA PHE A 85 -5.68 7.41 -7.35
C PHE A 85 -6.45 6.87 -8.54
N ASP A 86 -6.30 7.52 -9.69
CA ASP A 86 -6.85 7.09 -10.96
C ASP A 86 -6.15 5.84 -11.54
N SER A 87 -6.55 5.37 -12.72
CA SER A 87 -5.92 4.24 -13.42
C SER A 87 -4.47 4.52 -13.83
N ALA A 88 -4.07 5.78 -13.99
CA ALA A 88 -2.70 6.20 -14.23
C ALA A 88 -1.89 6.34 -12.92
N ARG A 89 -2.51 6.00 -11.77
CA ARG A 89 -1.93 6.10 -10.43
C ARG A 89 -1.56 7.54 -10.05
N LYS A 90 -2.35 8.50 -10.49
CA LYS A 90 -2.23 9.90 -10.07
C LYS A 90 -3.24 10.19 -8.96
N LEU A 91 -2.80 10.89 -7.91
CA LEU A 91 -3.66 11.31 -6.80
C LEU A 91 -4.75 12.24 -7.33
N VAL A 92 -6.01 11.86 -7.14
CA VAL A 92 -7.18 12.61 -7.60
C VAL A 92 -8.02 13.16 -6.45
N ALA A 93 -7.93 12.55 -5.27
CA ALA A 93 -8.60 13.01 -4.06
C ALA A 93 -7.90 12.49 -2.80
N GLN A 94 -8.14 13.15 -1.68
CA GLN A 94 -7.59 12.74 -0.40
C GLN A 94 -8.48 13.17 0.76
N GLN A 95 -8.69 12.26 1.71
CA GLN A 95 -9.33 12.52 2.99
C GLN A 95 -8.24 12.39 4.07
N ARG A 96 -7.92 13.47 4.75
CA ARG A 96 -6.81 13.53 5.71
C ARG A 96 -7.29 13.49 7.14
N ASP A 97 -6.47 12.91 8.01
CA ASP A 97 -6.70 12.87 9.46
C ASP A 97 -8.09 12.32 9.82
N VAL A 98 -8.53 11.30 9.07
CA VAL A 98 -9.85 10.69 9.26
C VAL A 98 -9.87 9.95 10.59
N PRO A 99 -10.77 10.31 11.53
CA PRO A 99 -10.78 9.73 12.87
C PRO A 99 -11.30 8.29 12.88
N PRO A 100 -10.93 7.48 13.89
CA PRO A 100 -11.53 6.19 14.15
C PRO A 100 -13.05 6.27 14.30
N CYS A 101 -13.76 5.18 13.94
CA CYS A 101 -15.20 5.12 14.10
C CYS A 101 -15.67 3.76 14.63
N SER A 102 -16.44 3.78 15.72
CA SER A 102 -17.03 2.61 16.37
C SER A 102 -18.57 2.54 16.26
N LEU A 103 -19.18 3.39 15.44
CA LEU A 103 -20.64 3.49 15.29
C LEU A 103 -21.24 2.43 14.35
N GLY A 104 -20.44 1.44 13.93
CA GLY A 104 -20.89 0.41 12.98
C GLY A 104 -21.36 1.05 11.67
N ASP A 105 -22.59 0.76 11.26
CA ASP A 105 -23.17 1.32 10.03
C ASP A 105 -23.49 2.81 10.12
N GLY A 106 -23.38 3.42 11.29
CA GLY A 106 -23.51 4.87 11.50
C GLY A 106 -22.23 5.66 11.24
N CYS A 107 -21.13 5.01 10.83
CA CYS A 107 -19.90 5.71 10.46
C CYS A 107 -20.09 6.49 9.15
N PRO A 108 -19.62 7.77 9.08
CA PRO A 108 -19.79 8.57 7.88
C PRO A 108 -18.97 8.02 6.70
N PRO A 109 -19.43 8.25 5.46
CA PRO A 109 -18.65 7.96 4.27
C PRO A 109 -17.60 9.04 4.00
N TYR A 110 -16.51 8.65 3.36
CA TYR A 110 -15.43 9.51 2.88
C TYR A 110 -15.28 9.30 1.36
N PRO A 111 -15.98 10.09 0.53
CA PRO A 111 -15.99 9.91 -0.91
C PRO A 111 -14.70 10.42 -1.56
N SER A 112 -14.40 9.87 -2.74
CA SER A 112 -13.30 10.38 -3.58
C SER A 112 -13.69 11.63 -4.37
N ASP A 113 -14.99 11.85 -4.59
CA ASP A 113 -15.54 12.93 -5.44
C ASP A 113 -14.95 12.96 -6.87
N ALA A 114 -14.16 11.96 -7.22
CA ALA A 114 -13.55 11.73 -8.52
C ALA A 114 -13.42 10.23 -8.79
N PRO A 115 -13.39 9.78 -10.07
CA PRO A 115 -13.13 8.39 -10.37
C PRO A 115 -11.75 7.96 -9.85
N ALA A 116 -11.69 6.83 -9.16
CA ALA A 116 -10.47 6.24 -8.63
C ALA A 116 -10.47 4.72 -8.84
N ARG A 117 -9.30 4.16 -9.10
CA ARG A 117 -9.08 2.72 -9.23
C ARG A 117 -8.27 2.16 -8.05
N PHE A 118 -7.44 2.98 -7.46
CA PHE A 118 -6.62 2.58 -6.32
C PHE A 118 -6.92 3.48 -5.14
N VAL A 119 -6.98 2.88 -3.95
CA VAL A 119 -7.10 3.63 -2.70
C VAL A 119 -5.99 3.18 -1.78
N LEU A 120 -5.26 4.13 -1.20
CA LEU A 120 -4.18 3.85 -0.26
C LEU A 120 -4.54 4.42 1.11
N GLU A 121 -4.56 3.56 2.10
CA GLU A 121 -4.72 3.96 3.50
C GLU A 121 -3.35 3.95 4.19
N LEU A 122 -3.00 5.08 4.78
CA LEU A 122 -1.80 5.29 5.59
C LEU A 122 -2.20 5.80 6.97
N ASN A 123 -1.26 5.80 7.92
CA ASN A 123 -1.48 6.48 9.20
C ASN A 123 -1.82 7.96 8.95
N ALA A 124 -2.71 8.51 9.77
CA ALA A 124 -3.07 9.93 9.71
C ALA A 124 -1.84 10.84 9.83
N GLY A 125 -1.83 11.93 9.04
CA GLY A 125 -0.73 12.89 8.98
C GLY A 125 0.34 12.58 7.93
N GLU A 126 0.35 11.38 7.31
CA GLU A 126 1.34 11.04 6.30
C GLU A 126 1.21 11.89 5.02
N ALA A 127 -0.02 12.18 4.58
CA ALA A 127 -0.26 13.05 3.44
C ALA A 127 0.30 14.47 3.66
N ALA A 128 0.14 14.99 4.88
CA ALA A 128 0.69 16.30 5.26
C ALA A 128 2.22 16.25 5.36
N ARG A 129 2.79 15.22 5.96
CA ARG A 129 4.25 15.02 6.08
C ARG A 129 4.92 14.95 4.70
N LEU A 130 4.30 14.28 3.75
CA LEU A 130 4.77 14.16 2.37
C LEU A 130 4.43 15.38 1.51
N LYS A 131 3.64 16.33 2.03
CA LYS A 131 3.15 17.52 1.29
C LYS A 131 2.47 17.13 -0.02
N LEU A 132 1.66 16.07 0.00
CA LEU A 132 1.00 15.55 -1.19
C LEU A 132 0.11 16.61 -1.83
N GLN A 133 0.18 16.66 -3.15
CA GLN A 133 -0.67 17.50 -4.00
C GLN A 133 -1.36 16.61 -5.02
N ASP A 134 -2.48 17.08 -5.57
CA ASP A 134 -3.16 16.40 -6.67
C ASP A 134 -2.19 16.14 -7.83
N GLY A 135 -2.32 14.97 -8.45
CA GLY A 135 -1.40 14.50 -9.47
C GLY A 135 -0.13 13.81 -8.94
N ALA A 136 0.10 13.74 -7.62
CA ALA A 136 1.19 12.95 -7.04
C ALA A 136 1.12 11.50 -7.54
N GLU A 137 2.27 10.92 -7.91
CA GLU A 137 2.33 9.60 -8.51
C GLU A 137 2.53 8.51 -7.46
N LEU A 138 1.65 7.50 -7.49
CA LEU A 138 1.78 6.26 -6.76
C LEU A 138 2.60 5.27 -7.60
N ARG A 139 3.80 4.92 -7.15
CA ARG A 139 4.61 3.87 -7.76
C ARG A 139 4.41 2.57 -7.00
N VAL A 140 4.22 1.48 -7.75
CA VAL A 140 4.03 0.15 -7.17
C VAL A 140 5.26 -0.72 -7.39
N GLY A 141 5.65 -1.46 -6.36
CA GLY A 141 6.73 -2.41 -6.43
C GLY A 141 6.36 -3.68 -7.21
N PRO A 142 7.34 -4.53 -7.55
CA PRO A 142 7.12 -5.71 -8.38
C PRO A 142 6.21 -6.78 -7.74
N GLY A 143 5.98 -6.69 -6.42
CA GLY A 143 5.07 -7.60 -5.70
C GLY A 143 3.59 -7.22 -5.80
N VAL A 144 3.25 -6.08 -6.41
CA VAL A 144 1.86 -5.63 -6.58
C VAL A 144 1.35 -6.08 -7.95
N ALA A 145 0.44 -7.05 -7.96
CA ALA A 145 -0.25 -7.47 -9.17
C ALA A 145 -1.40 -6.49 -9.48
N ILE A 146 -1.34 -5.81 -10.61
CA ILE A 146 -2.44 -4.94 -11.08
C ILE A 146 -3.18 -5.68 -12.19
N PRO A 147 -4.46 -6.07 -11.98
CA PRO A 147 -5.29 -6.66 -13.04
C PRO A 147 -5.40 -5.71 -14.24
N ARG A 148 -5.39 -6.28 -15.45
CA ARG A 148 -5.52 -5.52 -16.71
C ARG A 148 -6.96 -5.14 -17.00
#